data_58fdaebcb768b31374fb73797c359275
#
_entry.id   58fdaebcb768b31374fb73797c359275
#
_cell.length_a   1.000
_cell.length_b   1.000
_cell.length_c   1.000
_cell.angle_alpha   90.00
_cell.angle_beta   90.00
_cell.angle_gamma   90.00
#
_symmetry.space_group_name_H-M   'P 1'
#
loop_
_entity.id
_entity.type
_entity.pdbx_description
1 polymer ?
#
loop_
_entity_poly.entity_id
_entity_poly.type
_entity_poly.pdbx_seq_one_letter_code
_entity_poly.pdbx_strand_id
1 'polypeptide(L)'
;DVTNYLPLYHMTARELGQTIMADIFREYGIRATCGVGTNLYLAKIALDITAKHSPDFIGELDEETFQRTLWDHKPLTDFWRIGRGIAAKLEKYGIHTAGDIARTDEDFLYKLFGVDAELLIDHAWGRETATIAAIKSYKARTNCLTSGQVLGCDYSFEDAKLIVKEMMDLLCLEMVEKNLVSDSVTLQVGYSRQLAVESSRGTASLDAETNADIILVPAVSALFERIANPDLAIHRLNISVNHVIEEEYRQYSMFTDVQELERNRKLQTAMLDIKKKFGKNAILKGINLQEASTMQERNQQIGGHKSGIYKDGGNKSKECGKEREGAEHKAGGKRDGR
;
A
#
# COMPACT_ATOMS: atom_id res chain seq x y z
N ASP A 1 -18.23 13.86 3.00
CA ASP A 1 -19.08 15.05 2.88
C ASP A 1 -20.02 15.11 4.07
N VAL A 2 -19.91 16.18 4.86
CA VAL A 2 -20.69 16.39 6.10
C VAL A 2 -21.74 17.49 5.98
N THR A 3 -21.87 18.10 4.79
CA THR A 3 -22.73 19.27 4.55
C THR A 3 -24.15 19.07 5.07
N ASN A 4 -24.76 17.92 4.82
CA ASN A 4 -26.13 17.63 5.22
C ASN A 4 -26.27 17.29 6.72
N TYR A 5 -25.17 17.04 7.43
CA TYR A 5 -25.18 16.72 8.86
C TYR A 5 -25.01 17.95 9.74
N LEU A 6 -24.36 19.00 9.25
CA LEU A 6 -24.09 20.21 10.03
C LEU A 6 -25.36 20.84 10.60
N PRO A 7 -26.46 21.00 9.82
CA PRO A 7 -27.72 21.53 10.37
C PRO A 7 -28.35 20.62 11.42
N LEU A 8 -28.19 19.28 11.30
CA LEU A 8 -28.77 18.32 12.25
C LEU A 8 -28.11 18.38 13.62
N TYR A 9 -26.82 18.68 13.65
CA TYR A 9 -26.04 18.77 14.88
C TYR A 9 -25.91 20.22 15.40
N HIS A 10 -26.41 21.19 14.65
CA HIS A 10 -26.25 22.64 14.94
C HIS A 10 -24.76 23.00 15.15
N MET A 11 -23.86 22.44 14.32
CA MET A 11 -22.42 22.62 14.40
C MET A 11 -21.85 23.15 13.08
N THR A 12 -20.77 23.89 13.20
CA THR A 12 -19.88 24.18 12.05
C THR A 12 -19.06 22.93 11.68
N ALA A 13 -18.52 22.88 10.47
CA ALA A 13 -17.66 21.79 10.05
C ALA A 13 -16.44 21.64 10.96
N ARG A 14 -15.89 22.75 11.45
CA ARG A 14 -14.78 22.78 12.40
C ARG A 14 -15.16 22.16 13.75
N GLU A 15 -16.29 22.55 14.33
CA GLU A 15 -16.77 22.00 15.59
C GLU A 15 -17.07 20.50 15.49
N LEU A 16 -17.65 20.06 14.37
CA LEU A 16 -17.85 18.63 14.12
C LEU A 16 -16.51 17.89 14.04
N GLY A 17 -15.53 18.45 13.33
CA GLY A 17 -14.16 17.91 13.27
C GLY A 17 -13.51 17.79 14.64
N GLN A 18 -13.61 18.82 15.48
CA GLN A 18 -13.13 18.82 16.88
C GLN A 18 -13.78 17.71 17.70
N THR A 19 -15.10 17.56 17.58
CA THR A 19 -15.87 16.53 18.30
C THR A 19 -15.40 15.13 17.92
N ILE A 20 -15.26 14.85 16.61
CA ILE A 20 -14.77 13.56 16.11
C ILE A 20 -13.35 13.29 16.62
N MET A 21 -12.45 14.27 16.55
CA MET A 21 -11.08 14.12 17.02
C MET A 21 -11.00 13.87 18.53
N ALA A 22 -11.83 14.55 19.32
CA ALA A 22 -11.92 14.37 20.77
C ALA A 22 -12.44 12.97 21.12
N ASP A 23 -13.44 12.47 20.38
CA ASP A 23 -13.98 11.13 20.56
C ASP A 23 -12.95 10.05 20.23
N ILE A 24 -12.22 10.19 19.12
CA ILE A 24 -11.11 9.29 18.74
C ILE A 24 -10.04 9.27 19.84
N PHE A 25 -9.68 10.45 20.35
CA PHE A 25 -8.68 10.53 21.41
C PHE A 25 -9.17 9.89 22.70
N ARG A 26 -10.42 10.11 23.09
CA ARG A 26 -11.02 9.54 24.31
C ARG A 26 -11.12 8.02 24.24
N GLU A 27 -11.54 7.46 23.09
CA GLU A 27 -11.78 6.02 22.93
C GLU A 27 -10.48 5.21 22.67
N TYR A 28 -9.53 5.80 21.94
CA TYR A 28 -8.36 5.08 21.43
C TYR A 28 -7.01 5.69 21.86
N GLY A 29 -7.00 6.86 22.48
CA GLY A 29 -5.75 7.58 22.81
C GLY A 29 -4.97 8.07 21.60
N ILE A 30 -5.57 8.11 20.40
CA ILE A 30 -4.92 8.49 19.15
C ILE A 30 -5.18 9.97 18.88
N ARG A 31 -4.11 10.76 18.68
CA ARG A 31 -4.23 12.13 18.18
C ARG A 31 -4.43 12.12 16.68
N ALA A 32 -5.50 12.76 16.22
CA ALA A 32 -5.83 12.93 14.81
C ALA A 32 -5.59 14.38 14.36
N THR A 33 -5.51 14.59 13.04
CA THR A 33 -5.59 15.91 12.40
C THR A 33 -6.83 15.96 11.53
N CYS A 34 -7.39 17.16 11.34
CA CYS A 34 -8.59 17.36 10.54
C CYS A 34 -8.36 18.45 9.48
N GLY A 35 -8.79 18.20 8.25
CA GLY A 35 -8.86 19.19 7.19
C GLY A 35 -10.30 19.44 6.80
N VAL A 36 -10.72 20.69 6.83
CA VAL A 36 -12.01 21.18 6.38
C VAL A 36 -11.83 21.97 5.10
N GLY A 37 -12.64 21.73 4.09
CA GLY A 37 -12.58 22.44 2.82
C GLY A 37 -13.91 22.48 2.11
N THR A 38 -14.10 23.47 1.23
CA THR A 38 -15.30 23.63 0.40
C THR A 38 -15.43 22.54 -0.65
N ASN A 39 -14.32 21.84 -0.95
CA ASN A 39 -14.27 20.67 -1.84
C ASN A 39 -13.27 19.62 -1.31
N LEU A 40 -13.22 18.45 -1.97
CA LEU A 40 -12.38 17.33 -1.56
C LEU A 40 -10.89 17.67 -1.58
N TYR A 41 -10.44 18.39 -2.62
CA TYR A 41 -9.04 18.80 -2.76
C TYR A 41 -8.61 19.74 -1.63
N LEU A 42 -9.39 20.80 -1.38
CA LEU A 42 -9.10 21.78 -0.33
C LEU A 42 -9.12 21.15 1.06
N ALA A 43 -10.07 20.24 1.33
CA ALA A 43 -10.08 19.48 2.58
C ALA A 43 -8.80 18.64 2.76
N LYS A 44 -8.32 18.01 1.67
CA LYS A 44 -7.08 17.23 1.67
C LYS A 44 -5.84 18.11 1.88
N ILE A 45 -5.76 19.28 1.22
CA ILE A 45 -4.66 20.23 1.37
C ILE A 45 -4.67 20.85 2.77
N ALA A 46 -5.84 21.22 3.27
CA ALA A 46 -5.99 21.71 4.65
C ALA A 46 -5.45 20.69 5.66
N LEU A 47 -5.73 19.39 5.46
CA LEU A 47 -5.21 18.32 6.30
C LEU A 47 -3.69 18.18 6.21
N ASP A 48 -3.14 18.15 4.99
CA ASP A 48 -1.74 17.81 4.76
C ASP A 48 -0.77 18.97 5.06
N ILE A 49 -1.19 20.20 4.83
CA ILE A 49 -0.34 21.38 4.98
C ILE A 49 -0.78 22.21 6.19
N THR A 50 -2.02 22.69 6.23
CA THR A 50 -2.47 23.68 7.23
C THR A 50 -2.62 23.07 8.61
N ALA A 51 -3.29 21.92 8.74
CA ALA A 51 -3.61 21.30 10.02
C ALA A 51 -2.36 20.90 10.82
N LYS A 52 -1.29 20.46 10.14
CA LYS A 52 -0.03 20.04 10.79
C LYS A 52 0.69 21.20 11.50
N HIS A 53 0.45 22.44 11.07
CA HIS A 53 1.02 23.64 11.63
C HIS A 53 0.05 24.43 12.52
N SER A 54 -1.21 23.94 12.67
CA SER A 54 -2.19 24.56 13.53
C SER A 54 -2.09 24.02 14.97
N PRO A 55 -2.23 24.88 16.00
CA PRO A 55 -2.16 24.46 17.41
C PRO A 55 -3.20 23.43 17.81
N ASP A 56 -4.38 23.46 17.17
CA ASP A 56 -5.50 22.54 17.40
C ASP A 56 -5.57 21.40 16.40
N PHE A 57 -4.56 21.26 15.52
CA PHE A 57 -4.48 20.22 14.49
C PHE A 57 -5.64 20.24 13.48
N ILE A 58 -6.27 21.40 13.28
CA ILE A 58 -7.34 21.60 12.30
C ILE A 58 -6.93 22.66 11.29
N GLY A 59 -6.98 22.29 10.02
CA GLY A 59 -6.84 23.21 8.88
C GLY A 59 -8.21 23.46 8.26
N GLU A 60 -8.42 24.69 7.78
CA GLU A 60 -9.64 25.06 7.07
C GLU A 60 -9.27 25.91 5.85
N LEU A 61 -9.77 25.53 4.68
CA LEU A 61 -9.51 26.20 3.41
C LEU A 61 -10.77 26.31 2.56
N ASP A 62 -10.97 27.49 2.03
CA ASP A 62 -11.76 27.74 0.83
C ASP A 62 -10.83 28.20 -0.31
N GLU A 63 -11.34 28.45 -1.49
CA GLU A 63 -10.57 28.84 -2.68
C GLU A 63 -9.81 30.16 -2.45
N GLU A 64 -10.43 31.14 -1.81
CA GLU A 64 -9.83 32.44 -1.54
C GLU A 64 -8.69 32.31 -0.52
N THR A 65 -8.91 31.62 0.58
CA THR A 65 -7.90 31.38 1.61
C THR A 65 -6.75 30.55 1.08
N PHE A 66 -7.03 29.54 0.25
CA PHE A 66 -6.01 28.73 -0.42
C PHE A 66 -5.10 29.61 -1.29
N GLN A 67 -5.67 30.45 -2.16
CA GLN A 67 -4.90 31.34 -3.01
C GLN A 67 -4.06 32.34 -2.20
N ARG A 68 -4.65 32.92 -1.18
CA ARG A 68 -3.99 33.91 -0.33
C ARG A 68 -2.84 33.33 0.49
N THR A 69 -2.95 32.08 0.96
CA THR A 69 -2.02 31.51 1.95
C THR A 69 -1.08 30.46 1.38
N LEU A 70 -1.47 29.76 0.32
CA LEU A 70 -0.73 28.60 -0.18
C LEU A 70 -0.25 28.73 -1.64
N TRP A 71 -0.62 29.76 -2.37
CA TRP A 71 -0.13 29.93 -3.74
C TRP A 71 1.39 30.03 -3.84
N ASP A 72 2.06 30.60 -2.81
CA ASP A 72 3.53 30.72 -2.76
C ASP A 72 4.20 29.60 -1.94
N HIS A 73 3.40 28.61 -1.47
CA HIS A 73 3.92 27.49 -0.67
C HIS A 73 4.90 26.62 -1.48
N LYS A 74 5.96 26.17 -0.81
CA LYS A 74 7.00 25.27 -1.34
C LYS A 74 7.30 24.19 -0.29
N PRO A 75 7.65 22.98 -0.75
CA PRO A 75 7.79 22.51 -2.14
C PRO A 75 6.44 22.14 -2.77
N LEU A 76 6.37 22.11 -4.10
CA LEU A 76 5.18 21.65 -4.85
C LEU A 76 4.78 20.22 -4.51
N THR A 77 5.70 19.37 -4.05
CA THR A 77 5.44 17.99 -3.66
C THR A 77 4.60 17.84 -2.40
N ASP A 78 4.33 18.90 -1.67
CA ASP A 78 3.41 18.88 -0.52
C ASP A 78 1.95 18.90 -0.98
N PHE A 79 1.70 19.34 -2.21
CA PHE A 79 0.37 19.35 -2.79
C PHE A 79 -0.02 17.94 -3.29
N TRP A 80 -1.20 17.51 -2.90
CA TRP A 80 -1.74 16.23 -3.35
C TRP A 80 -1.74 16.12 -4.87
N ARG A 81 -1.32 14.96 -5.39
CA ARG A 81 -1.12 14.61 -6.81
C ARG A 81 0.09 15.25 -7.50
N ILE A 82 0.84 16.10 -6.86
CA ILE A 82 2.13 16.59 -7.40
C ILE A 82 3.27 15.75 -6.83
N GLY A 83 3.63 14.69 -7.54
CA GLY A 83 4.80 13.87 -7.18
C GLY A 83 6.12 14.47 -7.69
N ARG A 84 7.24 13.88 -7.28
CA ARG A 84 8.59 14.33 -7.68
C ARG A 84 8.78 14.48 -9.19
N GLY A 85 8.17 13.58 -10.00
CA GLY A 85 8.27 13.64 -11.47
C GLY A 85 7.59 14.87 -12.06
N ILE A 86 6.38 15.20 -11.58
CA ILE A 86 5.64 16.40 -12.02
C ILE A 86 6.38 17.65 -11.55
N ALA A 87 6.78 17.72 -10.28
CA ALA A 87 7.52 18.85 -9.73
C ALA A 87 8.83 19.10 -10.52
N ALA A 88 9.65 18.08 -10.74
CA ALA A 88 10.90 18.21 -11.50
C ALA A 88 10.68 18.62 -12.97
N LYS A 89 9.54 18.26 -13.57
CA LYS A 89 9.19 18.68 -14.92
C LYS A 89 8.77 20.16 -14.95
N LEU A 90 8.01 20.63 -13.97
CA LEU A 90 7.61 22.03 -13.81
C LEU A 90 8.82 22.93 -13.52
N GLU A 91 9.71 22.49 -12.63
CA GLU A 91 10.94 23.21 -12.26
C GLU A 91 11.82 23.57 -13.48
N LYS A 92 11.91 22.70 -14.49
CA LYS A 92 12.65 22.97 -15.73
C LYS A 92 12.18 24.23 -16.47
N TYR A 93 10.95 24.65 -16.21
CA TYR A 93 10.33 25.83 -16.83
C TYR A 93 10.13 26.98 -15.85
N GLY A 94 10.77 26.91 -14.67
CA GLY A 94 10.71 27.96 -13.65
C GLY A 94 9.39 28.03 -12.87
N ILE A 95 8.57 26.94 -12.92
CA ILE A 95 7.30 26.82 -12.22
C ILE A 95 7.55 26.09 -10.89
N HIS A 96 7.45 26.81 -9.78
CA HIS A 96 7.84 26.31 -8.45
C HIS A 96 6.72 26.31 -7.42
N THR A 97 5.58 26.95 -7.73
CA THR A 97 4.46 27.16 -6.80
C THR A 97 3.12 26.88 -7.45
N ALA A 98 2.08 26.68 -6.65
CA ALA A 98 0.70 26.55 -7.14
C ALA A 98 0.26 27.82 -7.90
N GLY A 99 0.65 29.00 -7.40
CA GLY A 99 0.38 30.26 -8.07
C GLY A 99 1.10 30.41 -9.41
N ASP A 100 2.30 29.83 -9.57
CA ASP A 100 2.98 29.80 -10.86
C ASP A 100 2.22 28.91 -11.86
N ILE A 101 1.74 27.74 -11.42
CA ILE A 101 0.90 26.85 -12.25
C ILE A 101 -0.36 27.60 -12.70
N ALA A 102 -1.08 28.24 -11.76
CA ALA A 102 -2.32 28.96 -12.05
C ALA A 102 -2.14 30.13 -13.04
N ARG A 103 -0.96 30.74 -13.07
CA ARG A 103 -0.63 31.85 -14.00
C ARG A 103 0.02 31.42 -15.31
N THR A 104 0.37 30.13 -15.41
CA THR A 104 0.99 29.59 -16.63
C THR A 104 -0.10 29.35 -17.71
N ASP A 105 0.28 29.57 -18.97
CA ASP A 105 -0.60 29.30 -20.12
C ASP A 105 -1.09 27.86 -20.13
N GLU A 106 -2.39 27.68 -20.25
CA GLU A 106 -3.03 26.37 -20.18
C GLU A 106 -2.60 25.46 -21.33
N ASP A 107 -2.51 25.98 -22.57
CA ASP A 107 -2.06 25.21 -23.73
C ASP A 107 -0.63 24.68 -23.54
N PHE A 108 0.21 25.45 -22.88
CA PHE A 108 1.56 25.01 -22.52
C PHE A 108 1.53 23.84 -21.52
N LEU A 109 0.68 23.91 -20.49
CA LEU A 109 0.52 22.81 -19.52
C LEU A 109 -0.07 21.56 -20.18
N TYR A 110 -1.04 21.71 -21.08
CA TYR A 110 -1.58 20.59 -21.87
C TYR A 110 -0.51 19.94 -22.75
N LYS A 111 0.39 20.71 -23.39
CA LYS A 111 1.52 20.16 -24.15
C LYS A 111 2.48 19.37 -23.28
N LEU A 112 2.65 19.74 -22.01
CA LEU A 112 3.55 19.07 -21.07
C LEU A 112 2.94 17.80 -20.48
N PHE A 113 1.67 17.82 -20.09
CA PHE A 113 1.06 16.80 -19.25
C PHE A 113 -0.12 16.07 -19.90
N GLY A 114 -0.53 16.50 -21.11
CA GLY A 114 -1.72 15.96 -21.77
C GLY A 114 -2.98 16.22 -20.92
N VAL A 115 -3.89 15.28 -20.89
CA VAL A 115 -5.16 15.40 -20.13
C VAL A 115 -4.97 15.56 -18.61
N ASP A 116 -3.82 15.14 -18.07
CA ASP A 116 -3.52 15.33 -16.65
C ASP A 116 -3.31 16.82 -16.29
N ALA A 117 -3.10 17.70 -17.29
CA ALA A 117 -2.99 19.14 -17.09
C ALA A 117 -4.29 19.75 -16.55
N GLU A 118 -5.45 19.24 -16.96
CA GLU A 118 -6.75 19.75 -16.52
C GLU A 118 -6.85 19.71 -14.98
N LEU A 119 -6.54 18.56 -14.40
CA LEU A 119 -6.57 18.40 -12.95
C LEU A 119 -5.49 19.25 -12.25
N LEU A 120 -4.31 19.39 -12.88
CA LEU A 120 -3.24 20.21 -12.33
C LEU A 120 -3.63 21.70 -12.29
N ILE A 121 -4.27 22.20 -13.35
CA ILE A 121 -4.77 23.58 -13.46
C ILE A 121 -5.89 23.81 -12.44
N ASP A 122 -6.89 22.94 -12.39
CA ASP A 122 -8.00 23.08 -11.45
C ASP A 122 -7.50 23.10 -10.00
N HIS A 123 -6.62 22.19 -9.63
CA HIS A 123 -6.05 22.14 -8.30
C HIS A 123 -5.20 23.38 -7.98
N ALA A 124 -4.50 23.97 -8.95
CA ALA A 124 -3.76 25.20 -8.75
C ALA A 124 -4.68 26.41 -8.42
N TRP A 125 -5.94 26.37 -8.89
CA TRP A 125 -6.98 27.33 -8.53
C TRP A 125 -7.78 26.94 -7.26
N GLY A 126 -7.50 25.79 -6.65
CA GLY A 126 -8.25 25.28 -5.51
C GLY A 126 -9.59 24.65 -5.90
N ARG A 127 -9.78 24.25 -7.14
CA ARG A 127 -11.02 23.67 -7.66
C ARG A 127 -10.95 22.15 -7.66
N GLU A 128 -12.09 21.49 -7.40
CA GLU A 128 -12.25 20.05 -7.53
C GLU A 128 -13.70 19.73 -7.92
N THR A 129 -13.85 19.03 -9.01
CA THR A 129 -15.18 18.65 -9.54
C THR A 129 -15.65 17.28 -9.06
N ALA A 130 -14.74 16.45 -8.53
CA ALA A 130 -15.08 15.12 -8.04
C ALA A 130 -15.89 15.21 -6.74
N THR A 131 -17.07 14.60 -6.74
CA THR A 131 -17.93 14.46 -5.55
C THR A 131 -17.79 13.07 -4.95
N ILE A 132 -18.18 12.92 -3.67
CA ILE A 132 -18.23 11.60 -3.01
C ILE A 132 -19.16 10.64 -3.76
N ALA A 133 -20.27 11.16 -4.33
CA ALA A 133 -21.17 10.36 -5.16
C ALA A 133 -20.48 9.87 -6.45
N ALA A 134 -19.74 10.74 -7.14
CA ALA A 134 -18.96 10.38 -8.33
C ALA A 134 -17.89 9.31 -8.00
N ILE A 135 -17.18 9.47 -6.87
CA ILE A 135 -16.19 8.48 -6.41
C ILE A 135 -16.83 7.12 -6.13
N LYS A 136 -18.00 7.10 -5.45
CA LYS A 136 -18.71 5.85 -5.15
C LYS A 136 -19.27 5.16 -6.40
N SER A 137 -19.62 5.90 -7.43
CA SER A 137 -20.13 5.35 -8.69
C SER A 137 -19.04 4.96 -9.69
N TYR A 138 -17.79 5.37 -9.43
CA TYR A 138 -16.66 5.10 -10.32
C TYR A 138 -16.35 3.60 -10.39
N LYS A 139 -16.31 3.06 -11.60
CA LYS A 139 -15.83 1.70 -11.89
C LYS A 139 -14.53 1.79 -12.66
N ALA A 140 -13.46 1.25 -12.10
CA ALA A 140 -12.18 1.20 -12.78
C ALA A 140 -12.26 0.34 -14.04
N ARG A 141 -11.60 0.77 -15.13
CA ARG A 141 -11.54 0.00 -16.40
C ARG A 141 -10.59 -1.19 -16.29
N THR A 142 -9.55 -1.08 -15.48
CA THR A 142 -8.59 -2.15 -15.23
C THR A 142 -8.52 -2.35 -13.73
N ASN A 143 -8.70 -3.59 -13.31
CA ASN A 143 -8.63 -3.95 -11.90
C ASN A 143 -7.33 -4.71 -11.64
N CYS A 144 -6.66 -4.34 -10.58
CA CYS A 144 -5.58 -5.13 -9.99
C CYS A 144 -5.75 -5.18 -8.47
N LEU A 145 -5.35 -6.30 -7.87
CA LEU A 145 -5.17 -6.38 -6.43
C LEU A 145 -3.68 -6.39 -6.13
N THR A 146 -3.28 -5.54 -5.20
CA THR A 146 -1.87 -5.34 -4.87
C THR A 146 -1.63 -5.53 -3.39
N SER A 147 -0.59 -6.28 -3.04
CA SER A 147 -0.09 -6.43 -1.68
C SER A 147 1.38 -5.98 -1.64
N GLY A 148 1.69 -5.03 -0.77
CA GLY A 148 3.06 -4.55 -0.55
C GLY A 148 3.51 -4.77 0.88
N GLN A 149 4.81 -5.07 1.06
CA GLN A 149 5.42 -5.18 2.37
C GLN A 149 6.81 -4.55 2.35
N VAL A 150 7.05 -3.63 3.30
CA VAL A 150 8.39 -3.23 3.71
C VAL A 150 8.78 -4.15 4.87
N LEU A 151 9.88 -4.86 4.72
CA LEU A 151 10.35 -5.81 5.72
C LEU A 151 10.98 -5.05 6.90
N GLY A 152 10.84 -5.57 8.10
CA GLY A 152 11.35 -4.94 9.32
C GLY A 152 12.88 -4.91 9.40
N CYS A 153 13.53 -5.77 8.64
CA CYS A 153 14.98 -5.83 8.44
C CYS A 153 15.27 -6.33 7.01
N ASP A 154 16.52 -6.40 6.65
CA ASP A 154 16.96 -6.98 5.39
C ASP A 154 16.88 -8.51 5.46
N TYR A 155 16.29 -9.12 4.46
CA TYR A 155 16.02 -10.55 4.35
C TYR A 155 16.97 -11.20 3.32
N SER A 156 17.33 -12.46 3.57
CA SER A 156 18.01 -13.29 2.58
C SER A 156 17.08 -13.62 1.41
N PHE A 157 17.63 -14.12 0.32
CA PHE A 157 16.86 -14.59 -0.84
C PHE A 157 15.82 -15.64 -0.44
N GLU A 158 16.19 -16.65 0.34
CA GLU A 158 15.29 -17.74 0.74
C GLU A 158 14.19 -17.25 1.70
N ASP A 159 14.54 -16.40 2.66
CA ASP A 159 13.56 -15.82 3.57
C ASP A 159 12.57 -14.91 2.84
N ALA A 160 13.04 -14.08 1.92
CA ALA A 160 12.18 -13.22 1.10
C ALA A 160 11.26 -14.02 0.17
N LYS A 161 11.74 -15.15 -0.38
CA LYS A 161 10.93 -16.09 -1.16
C LYS A 161 9.78 -16.70 -0.35
N LEU A 162 10.02 -17.01 0.93
CA LEU A 162 8.97 -17.44 1.84
C LEU A 162 7.90 -16.35 1.99
N ILE A 163 8.30 -15.08 2.19
CA ILE A 163 7.36 -13.97 2.31
C ILE A 163 6.56 -13.77 1.02
N VAL A 164 7.17 -13.92 -0.15
CA VAL A 164 6.47 -13.86 -1.45
C VAL A 164 5.35 -14.90 -1.51
N LYS A 165 5.62 -16.13 -1.06
CA LYS A 165 4.60 -17.20 -1.00
C LYS A 165 3.46 -16.85 -0.04
N GLU A 166 3.77 -16.33 1.14
CA GLU A 166 2.78 -15.88 2.13
C GLU A 166 1.89 -14.75 1.58
N MET A 167 2.50 -13.77 0.92
CA MET A 167 1.78 -12.63 0.34
C MET A 167 0.85 -13.08 -0.78
N MET A 168 1.32 -14.01 -1.64
CA MET A 168 0.49 -14.55 -2.73
C MET A 168 -0.66 -15.39 -2.19
N ASP A 169 -0.44 -16.20 -1.18
CA ASP A 169 -1.47 -17.00 -0.52
C ASP A 169 -2.61 -16.12 0.04
N LEU A 170 -2.27 -15.00 0.67
CA LEU A 170 -3.26 -14.03 1.14
C LEU A 170 -4.04 -13.37 -0.01
N LEU A 171 -3.37 -13.02 -1.12
CA LEU A 171 -4.03 -12.47 -2.30
C LEU A 171 -4.99 -13.49 -2.93
N CYS A 172 -4.61 -14.77 -2.97
CA CYS A 172 -5.51 -15.84 -3.43
C CYS A 172 -6.76 -15.95 -2.55
N LEU A 173 -6.60 -15.91 -1.23
CA LEU A 173 -7.73 -15.91 -0.30
C LEU A 173 -8.63 -14.67 -0.48
N GLU A 174 -8.05 -13.49 -0.70
CA GLU A 174 -8.80 -12.27 -0.97
C GLU A 174 -9.58 -12.35 -2.29
N MET A 175 -8.98 -12.91 -3.35
CA MET A 175 -9.66 -13.13 -4.62
C MET A 175 -10.82 -14.13 -4.46
N VAL A 176 -10.62 -15.22 -3.73
CA VAL A 176 -11.69 -16.19 -3.43
C VAL A 176 -12.84 -15.54 -2.66
N GLU A 177 -12.53 -14.71 -1.65
CA GLU A 177 -13.53 -14.00 -0.86
C GLU A 177 -14.37 -13.03 -1.69
N LYS A 178 -13.74 -12.35 -2.64
CA LYS A 178 -14.38 -11.36 -3.53
C LYS A 178 -14.94 -11.96 -4.81
N ASN A 179 -14.84 -13.28 -5.00
CA ASN A 179 -15.21 -13.97 -6.23
C ASN A 179 -14.51 -13.41 -7.47
N LEU A 180 -13.19 -13.23 -7.38
CA LEU A 180 -12.34 -12.66 -8.43
C LEU A 180 -11.34 -13.67 -8.94
N VAL A 181 -10.92 -13.52 -10.20
CA VAL A 181 -9.85 -14.30 -10.85
C VAL A 181 -8.88 -13.39 -11.59
N SER A 182 -7.70 -13.89 -11.90
CA SER A 182 -6.64 -13.16 -12.63
C SER A 182 -5.85 -14.11 -13.52
N ASP A 183 -5.34 -13.59 -14.63
CA ASP A 183 -4.50 -14.30 -15.61
C ASP A 183 -3.02 -13.94 -15.53
N SER A 184 -2.62 -13.03 -14.65
CA SER A 184 -1.21 -12.64 -14.55
C SER A 184 -0.83 -12.08 -13.19
N VAL A 185 0.45 -12.25 -12.83
CA VAL A 185 1.03 -11.73 -11.60
C VAL A 185 2.29 -10.92 -11.90
N THR A 186 2.39 -9.74 -11.30
CA THR A 186 3.59 -8.90 -11.32
C THR A 186 4.24 -8.89 -9.94
N LEU A 187 5.55 -9.06 -9.90
CA LEU A 187 6.36 -8.99 -8.70
C LEU A 187 7.41 -7.88 -8.84
N GLN A 188 7.57 -7.09 -7.80
CA GLN A 188 8.67 -6.14 -7.65
C GLN A 188 9.43 -6.43 -6.36
N VAL A 189 10.75 -6.54 -6.48
CA VAL A 189 11.68 -6.82 -5.39
C VAL A 189 12.58 -5.61 -5.19
N GLY A 190 12.49 -4.99 -4.02
CA GLY A 190 13.34 -3.87 -3.62
C GLY A 190 14.40 -4.33 -2.64
N TYR A 191 15.64 -3.95 -2.92
CA TYR A 191 16.81 -4.32 -2.14
C TYR A 191 17.06 -3.36 -0.98
N SER A 192 18.02 -3.70 -0.14
CA SER A 192 18.43 -2.87 1.00
C SER A 192 18.70 -1.43 0.57
N ARG A 193 18.25 -0.48 1.38
CA ARG A 193 18.46 0.97 1.12
C ARG A 193 19.94 1.38 1.12
N GLN A 194 20.79 0.56 1.70
CA GLN A 194 22.24 0.81 1.73
C GLN A 194 22.91 0.49 0.39
N LEU A 195 22.23 -0.33 -0.43
CA LEU A 195 22.73 -0.79 -1.69
C LEU A 195 22.24 0.11 -2.81
N ALA A 196 22.56 1.17 -3.19
CA ALA A 196 22.05 2.07 -4.26
C ALA A 196 21.70 1.33 -5.59
N VAL A 197 20.92 0.24 -5.50
CA VAL A 197 20.55 -0.67 -6.59
C VAL A 197 19.05 -0.49 -6.88
N GLU A 198 18.71 -0.48 -8.16
CA GLU A 198 17.32 -0.43 -8.63
C GLU A 198 16.56 -1.70 -8.26
N SER A 199 15.25 -1.57 -8.04
CA SER A 199 14.38 -2.71 -7.78
C SER A 199 14.22 -3.58 -9.03
N SER A 200 14.23 -4.90 -8.84
CA SER A 200 13.88 -5.85 -9.90
C SER A 200 12.36 -5.94 -10.06
N ARG A 201 11.88 -6.04 -11.29
CA ARG A 201 10.46 -6.20 -11.60
C ARG A 201 10.25 -7.19 -12.74
N GLY A 202 9.21 -7.99 -12.63
CA GLY A 202 8.81 -8.91 -13.68
C GLY A 202 7.33 -9.25 -13.61
N THR A 203 6.82 -9.83 -14.69
CA THR A 203 5.44 -10.32 -14.80
C THR A 203 5.45 -11.75 -15.30
N ALA A 204 4.57 -12.59 -14.79
CA ALA A 204 4.25 -13.91 -15.27
C ALA A 204 2.78 -13.95 -15.68
N SER A 205 2.51 -14.43 -16.89
CA SER A 205 1.18 -14.72 -17.40
C SER A 205 0.83 -16.18 -17.11
N LEU A 206 -0.45 -16.44 -16.92
CA LEU A 206 -1.02 -17.77 -16.69
C LEU A 206 -1.81 -18.20 -17.93
N ASP A 207 -1.97 -19.50 -18.11
CA ASP A 207 -2.70 -20.05 -19.26
C ASP A 207 -4.22 -19.87 -19.16
N ALA A 208 -4.73 -19.64 -17.94
CA ALA A 208 -6.13 -19.39 -17.66
C ALA A 208 -6.30 -18.48 -16.43
N GLU A 209 -7.44 -17.80 -16.37
CA GLU A 209 -7.85 -17.01 -15.22
C GLU A 209 -8.06 -17.91 -14.00
N THR A 210 -7.47 -17.56 -12.86
CA THR A 210 -7.53 -18.38 -11.64
C THR A 210 -7.36 -17.55 -10.38
N ASN A 211 -7.82 -18.11 -9.25
CA ASN A 211 -7.54 -17.66 -7.89
C ASN A 211 -6.99 -18.80 -7.01
N ALA A 212 -6.64 -19.92 -7.65
CA ALA A 212 -6.11 -21.09 -6.96
C ALA A 212 -4.67 -20.86 -6.50
N ASP A 213 -4.41 -20.98 -5.20
CA ASP A 213 -3.07 -20.83 -4.62
C ASP A 213 -2.10 -21.91 -5.12
N ILE A 214 -2.58 -23.10 -5.44
CA ILE A 214 -1.75 -24.19 -6.03
C ILE A 214 -1.18 -23.84 -7.42
N ILE A 215 -1.74 -22.85 -8.12
CA ILE A 215 -1.25 -22.35 -9.39
C ILE A 215 -0.45 -21.05 -9.18
N LEU A 216 -1.02 -20.08 -8.47
CA LEU A 216 -0.45 -18.73 -8.33
C LEU A 216 0.80 -18.69 -7.45
N VAL A 217 0.86 -19.50 -6.37
CA VAL A 217 2.04 -19.51 -5.48
C VAL A 217 3.29 -20.09 -6.18
N PRO A 218 3.21 -21.21 -6.91
CA PRO A 218 4.32 -21.67 -7.75
C PRO A 218 4.73 -20.67 -8.83
N ALA A 219 3.75 -20.04 -9.52
CA ALA A 219 4.02 -19.07 -10.57
C ALA A 219 4.80 -17.85 -10.05
N VAL A 220 4.37 -17.25 -8.93
CA VAL A 220 5.08 -16.11 -8.33
C VAL A 220 6.42 -16.52 -7.75
N SER A 221 6.57 -17.75 -7.24
CA SER A 221 7.86 -18.26 -6.75
C SER A 221 8.87 -18.42 -7.87
N ALA A 222 8.47 -18.98 -9.02
CA ALA A 222 9.31 -19.06 -10.21
C ALA A 222 9.66 -17.67 -10.77
N LEU A 223 8.70 -16.73 -10.73
CA LEU A 223 8.94 -15.34 -11.09
C LEU A 223 9.99 -14.69 -10.19
N PHE A 224 9.90 -14.91 -8.87
CA PHE A 224 10.87 -14.41 -7.90
C PHE A 224 12.28 -14.96 -8.20
N GLU A 225 12.43 -16.25 -8.39
CA GLU A 225 13.70 -16.89 -8.74
C GLU A 225 14.32 -16.33 -10.02
N ARG A 226 13.49 -15.96 -10.99
CA ARG A 226 13.93 -15.41 -12.27
C ARG A 226 14.41 -13.96 -12.18
N ILE A 227 13.79 -13.13 -11.31
CA ILE A 227 14.06 -11.68 -11.31
C ILE A 227 14.90 -11.20 -10.13
N ALA A 228 14.84 -11.89 -8.99
CA ALA A 228 15.55 -11.46 -7.79
C ALA A 228 17.04 -11.84 -7.89
N ASN A 229 17.89 -10.92 -7.43
CA ASN A 229 19.32 -11.22 -7.31
C ASN A 229 19.58 -11.94 -5.97
N PRO A 230 20.11 -13.18 -5.98
CA PRO A 230 20.33 -13.97 -4.77
C PRO A 230 21.41 -13.42 -3.83
N ASP A 231 22.31 -12.58 -4.34
CA ASP A 231 23.44 -12.02 -3.58
C ASP A 231 23.08 -10.71 -2.86
N LEU A 232 21.89 -10.17 -3.11
CA LEU A 232 21.46 -8.88 -2.55
C LEU A 232 20.42 -9.06 -1.45
N ALA A 233 20.63 -8.36 -0.34
CA ALA A 233 19.67 -8.30 0.74
C ALA A 233 18.37 -7.58 0.31
N ILE A 234 17.21 -8.18 0.63
CA ILE A 234 15.89 -7.74 0.18
C ILE A 234 15.18 -7.02 1.33
N HIS A 235 14.65 -5.83 1.05
CA HIS A 235 13.98 -4.98 2.03
C HIS A 235 12.51 -4.70 1.73
N ARG A 236 12.08 -4.87 0.47
CA ARG A 236 10.71 -4.57 0.05
C ARG A 236 10.22 -5.57 -0.99
N LEU A 237 8.98 -5.99 -0.82
CA LEU A 237 8.29 -6.85 -1.76
C LEU A 237 6.93 -6.23 -2.14
N ASN A 238 6.57 -6.29 -3.42
CA ASN A 238 5.28 -5.84 -3.90
C ASN A 238 4.76 -6.82 -4.95
N ILE A 239 3.56 -7.36 -4.74
CA ILE A 239 2.88 -8.31 -5.63
C ILE A 239 1.59 -7.67 -6.11
N SER A 240 1.35 -7.72 -7.41
CA SER A 240 0.09 -7.34 -8.04
C SER A 240 -0.44 -8.50 -8.85
N VAL A 241 -1.69 -8.89 -8.66
CA VAL A 241 -2.45 -9.69 -9.63
C VAL A 241 -3.16 -8.72 -10.56
N ASN A 242 -3.02 -8.95 -11.87
CA ASN A 242 -3.49 -8.02 -12.91
C ASN A 242 -4.72 -8.59 -13.64
N HIS A 243 -5.40 -7.75 -14.41
CA HIS A 243 -6.59 -8.12 -15.19
C HIS A 243 -7.64 -8.85 -14.33
N VAL A 244 -7.83 -8.33 -13.12
CA VAL A 244 -8.76 -8.95 -12.17
C VAL A 244 -10.20 -8.75 -12.65
N ILE A 245 -10.93 -9.86 -12.78
CA ILE A 245 -12.34 -9.88 -13.20
C ILE A 245 -13.17 -10.73 -12.22
N GLU A 246 -14.49 -10.57 -12.28
CA GLU A 246 -15.42 -11.44 -11.54
C GLU A 246 -15.39 -12.86 -12.12
N GLU A 247 -15.39 -13.87 -11.26
CA GLU A 247 -15.45 -15.29 -11.64
C GLU A 247 -16.88 -15.65 -12.08
N GLU A 248 -17.21 -15.39 -13.36
CA GLU A 248 -18.54 -15.75 -13.90
C GLU A 248 -18.61 -17.25 -14.27
N TYR A 249 -17.50 -17.80 -14.76
CA TYR A 249 -17.34 -19.22 -15.12
C TYR A 249 -15.90 -19.66 -14.81
N ARG A 250 -15.71 -20.97 -14.65
CA ARG A 250 -14.40 -21.54 -14.41
C ARG A 250 -13.81 -22.07 -15.71
N GLN A 251 -12.68 -21.50 -16.08
CA GLN A 251 -11.90 -21.97 -17.20
C GLN A 251 -10.81 -22.94 -16.70
N TYR A 252 -10.69 -24.07 -17.36
CA TYR A 252 -9.66 -25.06 -17.06
C TYR A 252 -8.76 -25.26 -18.25
N SER A 253 -7.45 -25.33 -18.03
CA SER A 253 -6.53 -25.82 -19.06
C SER A 253 -6.72 -27.33 -19.26
N MET A 254 -6.53 -27.81 -20.47
CA MET A 254 -6.61 -29.27 -20.78
C MET A 254 -5.63 -30.12 -19.97
N PHE A 255 -4.61 -29.49 -19.38
CA PHE A 255 -3.55 -30.16 -18.59
C PHE A 255 -3.77 -30.03 -17.08
N THR A 256 -4.87 -29.43 -16.64
CA THR A 256 -5.12 -29.17 -15.23
C THR A 256 -5.98 -30.27 -14.63
N ASP A 257 -5.61 -30.80 -13.46
CA ASP A 257 -6.45 -31.69 -12.70
C ASP A 257 -7.60 -30.90 -12.05
N VAL A 258 -8.79 -31.04 -12.64
CA VAL A 258 -10.00 -30.35 -12.18
C VAL A 258 -10.38 -30.79 -10.75
N GLN A 259 -10.15 -32.07 -10.40
CA GLN A 259 -10.49 -32.55 -9.05
C GLN A 259 -9.58 -31.93 -7.99
N GLU A 260 -8.31 -31.76 -8.29
CA GLU A 260 -7.37 -31.07 -7.42
C GLU A 260 -7.75 -29.60 -7.22
N LEU A 261 -8.13 -28.89 -8.28
CA LEU A 261 -8.61 -27.50 -8.20
C LEU A 261 -9.88 -27.36 -7.37
N GLU A 262 -10.84 -28.25 -7.54
CA GLU A 262 -12.06 -28.23 -6.73
C GLU A 262 -11.79 -28.53 -5.26
N ARG A 263 -10.90 -29.46 -4.97
CA ARG A 263 -10.45 -29.74 -3.61
C ARG A 263 -9.75 -28.53 -2.99
N ASN A 264 -8.86 -27.89 -3.76
CA ASN A 264 -8.17 -26.67 -3.35
C ASN A 264 -9.16 -25.54 -3.03
N ARG A 265 -10.14 -25.32 -3.89
CA ARG A 265 -11.18 -24.30 -3.67
C ARG A 265 -11.98 -24.53 -2.38
N LYS A 266 -12.36 -25.79 -2.12
CA LYS A 266 -13.06 -26.14 -0.87
C LYS A 266 -12.19 -25.84 0.34
N LEU A 267 -10.90 -26.12 0.26
CA LEU A 267 -9.94 -25.82 1.33
C LEU A 267 -9.81 -24.31 1.56
N GLN A 268 -9.61 -23.51 0.50
CA GLN A 268 -9.53 -22.05 0.59
C GLN A 268 -10.80 -21.45 1.21
N THR A 269 -11.99 -21.94 0.80
CA THR A 269 -13.28 -21.49 1.36
C THR A 269 -13.37 -21.82 2.84
N ALA A 270 -13.04 -23.06 3.23
CA ALA A 270 -13.05 -23.47 4.63
C ALA A 270 -12.07 -22.64 5.50
N MET A 271 -10.89 -22.33 4.96
CA MET A 271 -9.92 -21.45 5.63
C MET A 271 -10.48 -20.04 5.82
N LEU A 272 -11.16 -19.48 4.82
CA LEU A 272 -11.81 -18.16 4.91
C LEU A 272 -12.90 -18.17 6.00
N ASP A 273 -13.75 -19.18 6.04
CA ASP A 273 -14.83 -19.31 7.04
C ASP A 273 -14.27 -19.37 8.46
N ILE A 274 -13.20 -20.13 8.67
CA ILE A 274 -12.52 -20.22 9.97
C ILE A 274 -11.91 -18.86 10.33
N LYS A 275 -11.20 -18.20 9.40
CA LYS A 275 -10.59 -16.89 9.64
C LYS A 275 -11.63 -15.81 9.93
N LYS A 276 -12.78 -15.81 9.26
CA LYS A 276 -13.89 -14.89 9.51
C LYS A 276 -14.49 -15.09 10.89
N LYS A 277 -14.69 -16.33 11.31
CA LYS A 277 -15.36 -16.66 12.57
C LYS A 277 -14.45 -16.53 13.79
N PHE A 278 -13.21 -16.92 13.69
CA PHE A 278 -12.29 -17.06 14.83
C PHE A 278 -11.07 -16.13 14.76
N GLY A 279 -10.95 -15.30 13.72
CA GLY A 279 -9.85 -14.35 13.52
C GLY A 279 -8.79 -14.87 12.55
N LYS A 280 -7.99 -13.93 12.03
CA LYS A 280 -7.03 -14.16 10.93
C LYS A 280 -5.94 -15.19 11.27
N ASN A 281 -5.59 -15.35 12.55
CA ASN A 281 -4.57 -16.30 13.04
C ASN A 281 -5.14 -17.63 13.52
N ALA A 282 -6.46 -17.86 13.41
CA ALA A 282 -7.09 -19.11 13.88
C ALA A 282 -6.67 -20.34 13.09
N ILE A 283 -6.30 -20.17 11.82
CA ILE A 283 -5.74 -21.22 10.96
C ILE A 283 -4.57 -20.65 10.15
N LEU A 284 -3.45 -21.34 10.16
CA LEU A 284 -2.22 -20.98 9.49
C LEU A 284 -1.68 -22.18 8.70
N LYS A 285 -0.99 -21.92 7.59
CA LYS A 285 -0.23 -22.95 6.86
C LYS A 285 1.10 -23.17 7.56
N GLY A 286 1.71 -24.35 7.41
CA GLY A 286 3.00 -24.68 8.04
C GLY A 286 4.12 -23.66 7.72
N ILE A 287 4.10 -23.07 6.52
CA ILE A 287 5.06 -22.04 6.13
C ILE A 287 4.96 -20.76 7.00
N ASN A 288 3.77 -20.47 7.54
CA ASN A 288 3.55 -19.29 8.39
C ASN A 288 4.11 -19.44 9.82
N LEU A 289 4.62 -20.63 10.15
CA LEU A 289 5.26 -20.93 11.43
C LEU A 289 6.79 -20.92 11.35
N GLN A 290 7.35 -20.69 10.16
CA GLN A 290 8.79 -20.57 9.97
C GLN A 290 9.31 -19.24 10.57
N GLU A 291 10.57 -19.23 10.98
CA GLU A 291 11.18 -18.09 11.67
C GLU A 291 11.13 -16.79 10.88
N ALA A 292 11.32 -16.86 9.55
CA ALA A 292 11.27 -15.70 8.67
C ALA A 292 9.85 -15.19 8.37
N SER A 293 8.80 -15.96 8.74
CA SER A 293 7.40 -15.59 8.46
C SER A 293 7.01 -14.28 9.14
N THR A 294 6.24 -13.47 8.41
CA THR A 294 5.66 -12.23 8.93
C THR A 294 4.14 -12.31 9.11
N MET A 295 3.54 -13.44 8.72
CA MET A 295 2.08 -13.60 8.62
C MET A 295 1.35 -13.31 9.92
N GLN A 296 1.79 -13.88 11.04
CA GLN A 296 1.12 -13.73 12.33
C GLN A 296 1.12 -12.29 12.83
N GLU A 297 2.25 -11.59 12.67
CA GLU A 297 2.37 -10.17 13.04
C GLU A 297 1.52 -9.28 12.13
N ARG A 298 1.54 -9.53 10.82
CA ARG A 298 0.72 -8.77 9.85
C ARG A 298 -0.77 -8.90 10.11
N ASN A 299 -1.23 -10.08 10.47
CA ASN A 299 -2.64 -10.32 10.80
C ASN A 299 -3.12 -9.52 12.03
N GLN A 300 -2.20 -9.06 12.89
CA GLN A 300 -2.48 -8.21 14.05
C GLN A 300 -2.38 -6.72 13.76
N GLN A 301 -1.90 -6.33 12.57
CA GLN A 301 -1.77 -4.93 12.19
C GLN A 301 -3.11 -4.36 11.72
N ILE A 302 -3.32 -3.07 11.99
CA ILE A 302 -4.43 -2.27 11.47
C ILE A 302 -3.83 -1.27 10.49
N GLY A 303 -4.22 -1.36 9.20
CA GLY A 303 -3.71 -0.45 8.17
C GLY A 303 -2.18 -0.47 7.98
N GLY A 304 -1.52 -1.62 8.25
CA GLY A 304 -0.06 -1.77 8.13
C GLY A 304 0.74 -1.27 9.34
N HIS A 305 0.07 -0.84 10.40
CA HIS A 305 0.68 -0.40 11.65
C HIS A 305 0.28 -1.30 12.82
N LYS A 306 1.18 -1.46 13.82
CA LYS A 306 0.82 -2.13 15.07
C LYS A 306 -0.23 -1.28 15.78
N SER A 307 -1.34 -1.89 16.22
CA SER A 307 -2.31 -1.20 17.07
C SER A 307 -1.61 -0.74 18.35
N GLY A 308 -1.85 0.51 18.77
CA GLY A 308 -1.22 1.10 19.97
C GLY A 308 -1.67 0.50 21.31
N ILE A 309 -2.41 -0.60 21.30
CA ILE A 309 -2.74 -1.35 22.52
C ILE A 309 -1.54 -2.25 22.86
N TYR A 310 -0.53 -1.66 23.47
CA TYR A 310 0.51 -2.42 24.15
C TYR A 310 -0.13 -3.10 25.38
N LYS A 311 -0.36 -4.42 25.29
CA LYS A 311 -0.30 -5.24 26.49
C LYS A 311 1.18 -5.43 26.78
N ASP A 312 1.64 -4.94 27.92
CA ASP A 312 2.94 -5.22 28.46
C ASP A 312 3.24 -6.72 28.42
N GLY A 313 4.14 -7.14 27.58
CA GLY A 313 4.50 -8.54 27.38
C GLY A 313 5.61 -8.64 26.34
N GLY A 314 6.84 -8.36 26.75
CA GLY A 314 8.07 -8.84 26.12
C GLY A 314 8.27 -8.45 24.64
N ASN A 315 8.75 -7.25 24.40
CA ASN A 315 9.30 -6.84 23.12
C ASN A 315 10.62 -7.58 22.86
N LYS A 316 10.56 -8.77 22.28
CA LYS A 316 11.69 -9.31 21.54
C LYS A 316 11.60 -8.74 20.13
N SER A 317 12.20 -7.55 19.93
CA SER A 317 12.66 -7.16 18.62
C SER A 317 13.56 -8.31 18.13
N LYS A 318 13.14 -8.99 17.05
CA LYS A 318 13.99 -9.98 16.38
C LYS A 318 15.26 -9.24 15.99
N GLU A 319 16.37 -9.49 16.69
CA GLU A 319 17.69 -9.03 16.28
C GLU A 319 18.00 -9.73 14.96
N CYS A 320 17.98 -8.97 13.90
CA CYS A 320 18.25 -9.45 12.54
C CYS A 320 19.75 -9.73 12.43
N GLY A 321 20.11 -11.02 12.42
CA GLY A 321 21.33 -11.47 11.71
C GLY A 321 22.71 -11.15 12.26
N LYS A 322 22.92 -10.90 13.56
CA LYS A 322 24.29 -10.72 14.10
C LYS A 322 24.97 -11.96 14.67
N GLU A 323 24.34 -13.14 14.65
CA GLU A 323 24.93 -14.35 15.29
C GLU A 323 25.41 -15.45 14.32
N ARG A 324 25.48 -15.21 13.02
CA ARG A 324 25.97 -16.26 12.06
C ARG A 324 27.44 -16.17 11.67
N GLU A 325 28.18 -15.14 12.02
CA GLU A 325 29.63 -15.05 11.73
C GLU A 325 30.58 -15.61 12.79
N GLY A 326 30.06 -16.11 13.92
CA GLY A 326 30.87 -16.57 15.07
C GLY A 326 31.16 -18.08 15.15
N ALA A 327 30.55 -18.92 14.27
CA ALA A 327 30.60 -20.38 14.42
C ALA A 327 31.59 -21.13 13.52
N GLU A 328 32.20 -20.49 12.52
CA GLU A 328 33.13 -21.17 11.61
C GLU A 328 34.63 -20.99 11.88
N HIS A 329 35.04 -20.37 12.97
CA HIS A 329 36.48 -20.14 13.27
C HIS A 329 37.01 -20.86 14.51
N LYS A 330 36.42 -22.00 14.91
CA LYS A 330 36.95 -22.84 16.01
C LYS A 330 37.05 -24.34 15.68
N ALA A 331 37.44 -24.68 14.47
CA ALA A 331 37.80 -26.07 14.15
C ALA A 331 39.03 -26.08 13.21
N GLY A 332 40.18 -25.88 13.72
CA GLY A 332 41.41 -26.00 12.93
C GLY A 332 42.65 -25.55 13.70
N GLY A 333 43.27 -26.43 14.44
CA GLY A 333 44.60 -26.11 14.92
C GLY A 333 45.03 -26.72 16.26
N LYS A 334 45.10 -28.03 16.33
CA LYS A 334 46.08 -28.72 17.19
C LYS A 334 46.54 -29.97 16.48
N ARG A 335 47.64 -29.88 15.82
CA ARG A 335 48.57 -31.01 15.60
C ARG A 335 49.99 -30.48 15.67
N ASP A 336 50.68 -31.05 16.64
CA ASP A 336 52.04 -31.54 16.70
C ASP A 336 53.26 -30.61 16.71
N GLY A 337 54.03 -30.88 17.74
CA GLY A 337 55.45 -30.82 17.62
C GLY A 337 56.18 -30.71 18.95
N ARG A 338 56.43 -31.84 19.63
CA ARG A 338 57.57 -32.12 20.53
C ARG A 338 57.91 -31.08 21.63
#